data_5dbba23fcc6e52389f09d006775ad1f0
#
_entry.id   5dbba23fcc6e52389f09d006775ad1f0
#
_cell.length_a   1.000
_cell.length_b   1.000
_cell.length_c   1.000
_cell.angle_alpha   90.00
_cell.angle_beta   90.00
_cell.angle_gamma   90.00
#
_symmetry.space_group_name_H-M   'P 1'
#
loop_
_entity.id
_entity.type
_entity.pdbx_description
1 polymer ?
#
loop_
_entity_poly.entity_id
_entity_poly.type
_entity_poly.pdbx_seq_one_letter_code
_entity_poly.pdbx_strand_id
1 'polypeptide(L)'
;MAFLYHLVIFGVFVLVKESFCQLSNNKDELLNWCLKSKNHKYKPGAEDSLHEQCLPWKDHSCCTKEVSLNLHAKNMYNFTLDHCYTLTRRNMSSGCRKYFNQNDCFYECEPHIGFWVVETKRKIASERFYKVPLCASDCDAWFKACKEDFTCAYNWPRDFKFSKGHNTCLEGAKCTTFKNVYRDSRDFCENVWDQSWLYTPDTEPCMHIQFDASAGNPNRAVAEHYINLSLRGGQSSAFFISKWVLLLGLLSGLVWSRNSLQ
;
A
#
# COMPACT_ATOMS: atom_id res chain seq x y z
N MET A 1 -46.82 11.41 17.07
CA MET A 1 -45.98 11.81 15.90
C MET A 1 -44.46 11.98 16.19
N ALA A 2 -44.01 11.84 17.41
CA ALA A 2 -42.56 11.95 17.74
C ALA A 2 -41.77 10.63 17.59
N PHE A 3 -42.43 9.48 17.50
CA PHE A 3 -41.75 8.16 17.41
C PHE A 3 -41.26 7.79 16.00
N LEU A 4 -41.81 8.40 14.94
CA LEU A 4 -41.38 8.13 13.57
C LEU A 4 -40.12 8.91 13.15
N TYR A 5 -39.80 10.01 13.83
CA TYR A 5 -38.61 10.82 13.50
C TYR A 5 -37.30 10.21 13.99
N HIS A 6 -37.34 9.36 15.04
CA HIS A 6 -36.12 8.71 15.56
C HIS A 6 -35.67 7.50 14.77
N LEU A 7 -36.54 6.86 14.01
CA LEU A 7 -36.21 5.69 13.16
C LEU A 7 -35.54 6.06 11.82
N VAL A 8 -35.78 7.30 11.34
CA VAL A 8 -35.18 7.78 10.08
C VAL A 8 -33.74 8.29 10.30
N ILE A 9 -33.41 8.78 11.49
CA ILE A 9 -32.04 9.25 11.81
C ILE A 9 -31.08 8.09 12.08
N PHE A 10 -31.55 6.94 12.58
CA PHE A 10 -30.71 5.77 12.84
C PHE A 10 -30.34 4.98 11.56
N GLY A 11 -31.08 5.15 10.47
CA GLY A 11 -30.85 4.45 9.19
C GLY A 11 -29.74 5.07 8.32
N VAL A 12 -29.25 6.28 8.63
CA VAL A 12 -28.26 6.99 7.79
C VAL A 12 -26.81 6.81 8.28
N PHE A 13 -26.60 6.20 9.45
CA PHE A 13 -25.28 6.12 10.08
C PHE A 13 -24.44 4.88 9.75
N VAL A 14 -24.84 4.02 8.81
CA VAL A 14 -24.13 2.75 8.56
C VAL A 14 -23.67 2.58 7.11
N LEU A 15 -23.19 3.60 6.44
CA LEU A 15 -22.43 3.43 5.19
C LEU A 15 -21.45 4.59 4.95
N VAL A 16 -20.62 4.93 5.93
CA VAL A 16 -19.35 5.58 5.58
C VAL A 16 -18.40 4.46 5.18
N LYS A 17 -18.54 3.92 3.97
CA LYS A 17 -17.41 3.32 3.28
C LYS A 17 -16.35 4.40 3.21
N GLU A 18 -15.18 4.15 3.81
CA GLU A 18 -14.00 4.96 3.53
C GLU A 18 -13.86 5.02 2.00
N SER A 19 -14.28 6.12 1.42
CA SER A 19 -14.08 6.38 -0.01
C SER A 19 -12.58 6.60 -0.17
N PHE A 20 -11.85 5.55 -0.54
CA PHE A 20 -10.54 5.70 -1.12
C PHE A 20 -10.68 6.63 -2.32
N CYS A 21 -10.16 7.84 -2.22
CA CYS A 21 -10.09 8.75 -3.36
C CYS A 21 -9.00 8.22 -4.28
N GLN A 22 -9.40 7.34 -5.20
CA GLN A 22 -8.53 6.81 -6.25
C GLN A 22 -8.03 7.97 -7.12
N LEU A 23 -6.71 8.08 -7.32
CA LEU A 23 -6.11 9.22 -8.04
C LEU A 23 -6.42 9.23 -9.55
N SER A 24 -6.84 8.12 -10.11
CA SER A 24 -7.26 7.99 -11.52
C SER A 24 -8.34 6.93 -11.70
N ASN A 25 -9.20 7.09 -12.71
CA ASN A 25 -10.17 6.10 -13.17
C ASN A 25 -9.72 5.41 -14.48
N ASN A 26 -8.53 5.73 -14.97
CA ASN A 26 -7.98 5.11 -16.18
C ASN A 26 -7.24 3.83 -15.81
N LYS A 27 -7.76 2.67 -16.29
CA LYS A 27 -7.18 1.36 -16.03
C LYS A 27 -5.72 1.26 -16.47
N ASP A 28 -5.39 1.76 -17.66
CA ASP A 28 -4.02 1.68 -18.16
C ASP A 28 -3.05 2.54 -17.35
N GLU A 29 -3.49 3.70 -16.87
CA GLU A 29 -2.71 4.54 -15.98
C GLU A 29 -2.47 3.85 -14.64
N LEU A 30 -3.50 3.25 -14.03
CA LEU A 30 -3.40 2.53 -12.77
C LEU A 30 -2.50 1.30 -12.84
N LEU A 31 -2.44 0.64 -14.00
CA LEU A 31 -1.57 -0.51 -14.24
C LEU A 31 -0.11 -0.12 -14.58
N ASN A 32 0.17 1.16 -14.79
CA ASN A 32 1.48 1.65 -15.20
C ASN A 32 1.89 2.89 -14.37
N TRP A 33 1.75 2.78 -13.05
CA TRP A 33 1.98 3.88 -12.12
C TRP A 33 3.35 3.81 -11.47
N CYS A 34 4.19 4.79 -11.73
CA CYS A 34 5.40 5.00 -10.95
C CYS A 34 5.14 6.09 -9.92
N LEU A 35 5.46 5.84 -8.64
CA LEU A 35 5.26 6.79 -7.54
C LEU A 35 5.98 8.12 -7.83
N LYS A 36 5.35 9.23 -7.52
CA LYS A 36 6.00 10.55 -7.58
C LYS A 36 6.98 10.72 -6.44
N SER A 37 8.18 10.23 -6.64
CA SER A 37 9.30 10.31 -5.71
C SER A 37 10.61 10.61 -6.41
N LYS A 38 11.67 10.80 -5.62
CA LYS A 38 12.99 11.19 -6.13
C LYS A 38 13.62 10.14 -7.06
N ASN A 39 13.33 8.85 -6.85
CA ASN A 39 14.09 7.75 -7.47
C ASN A 39 13.28 6.97 -8.53
N HIS A 40 12.01 7.30 -8.71
CA HIS A 40 11.17 6.63 -9.70
C HIS A 40 11.28 7.29 -11.07
N LYS A 41 11.15 6.48 -12.10
CA LYS A 41 10.92 6.97 -13.47
C LYS A 41 9.54 7.63 -13.56
N TYR A 42 9.36 8.47 -14.57
CA TYR A 42 8.03 9.07 -14.83
C TYR A 42 7.01 8.03 -15.32
N LYS A 43 7.48 7.02 -16.05
CA LYS A 43 6.69 5.89 -16.57
C LYS A 43 7.51 4.61 -16.49
N PRO A 44 6.87 3.45 -16.28
CA PRO A 44 7.58 2.18 -16.30
C PRO A 44 8.12 1.85 -17.68
N GLY A 45 9.19 1.09 -17.71
CA GLY A 45 9.83 0.61 -18.93
C GLY A 45 10.92 -0.40 -18.64
N ALA A 46 11.48 -1.02 -19.68
CA ALA A 46 12.53 -2.02 -19.54
C ALA A 46 13.82 -1.43 -18.92
N GLU A 47 14.51 -2.25 -18.14
CA GLU A 47 15.79 -1.98 -17.47
C GLU A 47 16.62 -3.26 -17.43
N ASP A 48 17.40 -3.52 -18.47
CA ASP A 48 18.09 -4.81 -18.69
C ASP A 48 19.09 -5.23 -17.59
N SER A 49 19.49 -4.31 -16.74
CA SER A 49 20.56 -4.51 -15.76
C SER A 49 20.16 -4.20 -14.33
N LEU A 50 18.93 -4.47 -13.93
CA LEU A 50 18.54 -4.37 -12.54
C LEU A 50 19.35 -5.35 -11.68
N HIS A 51 19.66 -4.93 -10.43
CA HIS A 51 20.56 -5.65 -9.55
C HIS A 51 19.81 -6.59 -8.60
N GLU A 52 20.33 -7.80 -8.40
CA GLU A 52 19.90 -8.81 -7.42
C GLU A 52 18.37 -8.94 -7.28
N GLN A 53 17.84 -8.60 -6.08
CA GLN A 53 16.43 -8.77 -5.77
C GLN A 53 15.48 -7.94 -6.65
N CYS A 54 15.98 -6.87 -7.29
CA CYS A 54 15.18 -6.06 -8.21
C CYS A 54 15.10 -6.63 -9.63
N LEU A 55 15.89 -7.65 -9.96
CA LEU A 55 15.95 -8.26 -11.30
C LEU A 55 14.58 -8.73 -11.86
N PRO A 56 13.62 -9.22 -11.04
CA PRO A 56 12.31 -9.63 -11.55
C PRO A 56 11.54 -8.55 -12.31
N TRP A 57 11.78 -7.26 -12.02
CA TRP A 57 11.10 -6.14 -12.69
C TRP A 57 11.79 -5.65 -13.97
N LYS A 58 12.87 -6.30 -14.45
CA LYS A 58 13.70 -5.82 -15.58
C LYS A 58 12.91 -5.46 -16.84
N ASP A 59 11.87 -6.20 -17.18
CA ASP A 59 11.12 -6.01 -18.42
C ASP A 59 10.13 -4.83 -18.33
N HIS A 60 9.69 -4.44 -17.12
CA HIS A 60 8.74 -3.35 -16.92
C HIS A 60 8.87 -2.78 -15.51
N SER A 61 9.72 -1.77 -15.35
CA SER A 61 10.16 -1.25 -14.06
C SER A 61 9.96 0.26 -13.91
N CYS A 62 9.60 0.70 -12.71
CA CYS A 62 9.62 2.10 -12.30
C CYS A 62 10.99 2.57 -11.78
N CYS A 63 11.88 1.66 -11.39
CA CYS A 63 13.24 1.98 -10.96
C CYS A 63 14.25 1.90 -12.11
N THR A 64 15.43 2.48 -11.90
CA THR A 64 16.57 2.38 -12.80
C THR A 64 17.63 1.42 -12.27
N LYS A 65 18.57 1.02 -13.14
CA LYS A 65 19.77 0.26 -12.72
C LYS A 65 20.49 0.92 -11.55
N GLU A 66 20.69 2.24 -11.59
CA GLU A 66 21.39 2.97 -10.52
C GLU A 66 20.64 2.89 -9.20
N VAL A 67 19.32 3.03 -9.21
CA VAL A 67 18.46 2.88 -8.03
C VAL A 67 18.61 1.46 -7.46
N SER A 68 18.51 0.42 -8.28
CA SER A 68 18.64 -0.97 -7.84
C SER A 68 20.01 -1.30 -7.22
N LEU A 69 21.10 -0.74 -7.77
CA LEU A 69 22.45 -0.85 -7.20
C LEU A 69 22.55 -0.16 -5.84
N ASN A 70 21.98 1.04 -5.70
CA ASN A 70 22.02 1.80 -4.46
C ASN A 70 21.21 1.15 -3.34
N LEU A 71 20.10 0.46 -3.65
CA LEU A 71 19.32 -0.32 -2.67
C LEU A 71 20.16 -1.40 -1.99
N HIS A 72 21.06 -2.06 -2.74
CA HIS A 72 21.84 -3.18 -2.23
C HIS A 72 23.20 -2.77 -1.67
N ALA A 73 23.84 -1.74 -2.24
CA ALA A 73 25.20 -1.35 -1.89
C ALA A 73 25.29 -0.33 -0.78
N LYS A 74 24.28 0.50 -0.60
CA LYS A 74 24.26 1.62 0.35
C LYS A 74 22.88 1.76 0.98
N ASN A 75 22.86 2.37 2.17
CA ASN A 75 21.61 2.78 2.79
C ASN A 75 20.92 3.84 1.92
N MET A 76 19.97 3.40 1.11
CA MET A 76 19.17 4.30 0.31
C MET A 76 18.45 5.29 1.21
N TYR A 77 18.31 6.52 0.80
CA TYR A 77 17.77 7.61 1.61
C TYR A 77 18.56 7.90 2.92
N ASN A 78 19.74 7.36 3.10
CA ASN A 78 20.49 7.32 4.38
C ASN A 78 19.76 6.54 5.50
N PHE A 79 18.79 5.71 5.16
CA PHE A 79 18.09 4.83 6.09
C PHE A 79 18.95 3.59 6.36
N THR A 80 19.20 3.27 7.64
CA THR A 80 19.94 2.07 8.03
C THR A 80 19.03 0.99 8.61
N LEU A 81 19.19 -0.24 8.13
CA LEU A 81 18.56 -1.42 8.73
C LEU A 81 19.24 -1.82 10.05
N ASP A 82 20.50 -1.39 10.26
CA ASP A 82 21.29 -1.69 11.45
C ASP A 82 21.11 -0.66 12.58
N HIS A 83 19.94 -0.06 12.70
CA HIS A 83 19.64 1.00 13.66
C HIS A 83 19.80 0.59 15.14
N CYS A 84 19.81 -0.72 15.44
CA CYS A 84 20.06 -1.25 16.77
C CYS A 84 21.53 -1.64 17.02
N TYR A 85 22.45 -1.48 16.05
CA TYR A 85 23.85 -1.93 16.18
C TYR A 85 24.58 -1.29 17.37
N THR A 86 24.38 -0.01 17.60
CA THR A 86 25.04 0.70 18.72
C THR A 86 24.69 0.15 20.08
N LEU A 87 23.46 -0.38 20.24
CA LEU A 87 22.93 -0.91 21.49
C LEU A 87 23.16 -2.42 21.65
N THR A 88 23.07 -3.19 20.55
CA THR A 88 23.11 -4.65 20.59
C THR A 88 24.44 -5.23 20.12
N ARG A 89 25.25 -4.46 19.40
CA ARG A 89 26.45 -4.91 18.66
C ARG A 89 26.14 -6.00 17.62
N ARG A 90 24.90 -6.07 17.16
CA ARG A 90 24.43 -6.99 16.15
C ARG A 90 23.89 -6.23 14.96
N ASN A 91 24.34 -6.60 13.76
CA ASN A 91 23.72 -6.17 12.51
C ASN A 91 22.45 -7.02 12.27
N MET A 92 21.53 -6.51 11.45
CA MET A 92 20.43 -7.29 10.94
C MET A 92 20.97 -8.52 10.17
N SER A 93 20.39 -9.67 10.40
CA SER A 93 20.77 -10.93 9.73
C SER A 93 20.62 -10.80 8.20
N SER A 94 21.45 -11.54 7.46
CA SER A 94 21.35 -11.55 5.98
C SER A 94 20.00 -12.03 5.49
N GLY A 95 19.36 -12.98 6.20
CA GLY A 95 18.03 -13.47 5.89
C GLY A 95 16.96 -12.40 6.01
N CYS A 96 16.94 -11.67 7.12
CA CYS A 96 16.01 -10.56 7.32
C CYS A 96 16.27 -9.42 6.32
N ARG A 97 17.53 -9.03 6.15
CA ARG A 97 17.94 -7.98 5.21
C ARG A 97 17.50 -8.28 3.77
N LYS A 98 17.56 -9.54 3.34
CA LYS A 98 17.10 -9.96 2.03
C LYS A 98 15.64 -9.57 1.79
N TYR A 99 14.76 -9.83 2.75
CA TYR A 99 13.32 -9.48 2.63
C TYR A 99 13.09 -7.97 2.64
N PHE A 100 13.84 -7.19 3.45
CA PHE A 100 13.77 -5.73 3.37
C PHE A 100 14.23 -5.21 2.02
N ASN A 101 15.31 -5.77 1.44
CA ASN A 101 15.75 -5.40 0.09
C ASN A 101 14.70 -5.76 -0.98
N GLN A 102 14.01 -6.92 -0.86
CA GLN A 102 12.90 -7.29 -1.75
C GLN A 102 11.74 -6.31 -1.63
N ASN A 103 11.36 -5.93 -0.40
CA ASN A 103 10.35 -4.90 -0.17
C ASN A 103 10.75 -3.56 -0.79
N ASP A 104 12.00 -3.17 -0.66
CA ASP A 104 12.51 -1.91 -1.24
C ASP A 104 12.52 -1.98 -2.78
N CYS A 105 12.89 -3.14 -3.36
CA CYS A 105 12.74 -3.37 -4.80
C CYS A 105 11.29 -3.27 -5.26
N PHE A 106 10.33 -3.85 -4.51
CA PHE A 106 8.92 -3.70 -4.81
C PHE A 106 8.52 -2.21 -4.77
N TYR A 107 8.89 -1.49 -3.70
CA TYR A 107 8.55 -0.07 -3.55
C TYR A 107 9.07 0.78 -4.72
N GLU A 108 10.31 0.55 -5.16
CA GLU A 108 10.95 1.37 -6.19
C GLU A 108 10.62 0.92 -7.62
N CYS A 109 10.34 -0.37 -7.85
CA CYS A 109 10.30 -0.93 -9.19
C CYS A 109 8.91 -1.37 -9.66
N GLU A 110 7.94 -1.69 -8.74
CA GLU A 110 6.64 -2.25 -9.09
C GLU A 110 5.70 -1.21 -9.72
N PRO A 111 5.25 -1.40 -10.99
CA PRO A 111 4.39 -0.44 -11.68
C PRO A 111 2.89 -0.68 -11.47
N HIS A 112 2.48 -1.84 -10.92
CA HIS A 112 1.08 -2.25 -10.86
C HIS A 112 0.40 -1.86 -9.54
N ILE A 113 0.81 -0.73 -8.94
CA ILE A 113 0.36 -0.26 -7.62
C ILE A 113 -0.61 0.92 -7.68
N GLY A 114 -0.90 1.47 -8.87
CA GLY A 114 -1.63 2.73 -9.02
C GLY A 114 -2.98 2.77 -8.31
N PHE A 115 -3.67 1.62 -8.17
CA PHE A 115 -4.94 1.51 -7.46
C PHE A 115 -4.83 1.85 -5.97
N TRP A 116 -3.68 1.60 -5.34
CA TRP A 116 -3.42 1.80 -3.91
C TRP A 116 -2.59 3.04 -3.60
N VAL A 117 -2.30 3.87 -4.60
CA VAL A 117 -1.50 5.08 -4.40
C VAL A 117 -2.31 6.16 -3.69
N VAL A 118 -1.70 6.76 -2.68
CA VAL A 118 -2.23 7.89 -1.93
C VAL A 118 -1.19 9.00 -1.85
N GLU A 119 -1.67 10.24 -1.76
CA GLU A 119 -0.78 11.38 -1.55
C GLU A 119 -0.15 11.39 -0.16
N THR A 120 1.07 11.88 -0.07
CA THR A 120 1.79 12.05 1.19
C THR A 120 2.63 13.34 1.15
N LYS A 121 2.91 13.90 2.32
CA LYS A 121 3.76 15.11 2.46
C LYS A 121 5.18 14.75 2.96
N ARG A 122 5.78 13.70 2.41
CA ARG A 122 7.14 13.31 2.77
C ARG A 122 8.16 14.10 1.93
N LYS A 123 9.33 14.42 2.51
CA LYS A 123 10.40 15.16 1.80
C LYS A 123 10.93 14.44 0.56
N ILE A 124 10.86 13.11 0.55
CA ILE A 124 11.43 12.26 -0.50
C ILE A 124 10.39 11.79 -1.52
N ALA A 125 9.09 11.89 -1.21
CA ALA A 125 8.02 11.42 -2.05
C ALA A 125 6.73 12.21 -1.77
N SER A 126 5.97 12.53 -2.80
CA SER A 126 4.62 13.10 -2.69
C SER A 126 3.53 12.03 -2.76
N GLU A 127 3.90 10.79 -3.06
CA GLU A 127 3.02 9.63 -3.13
C GLU A 127 3.61 8.45 -2.37
N ARG A 128 2.73 7.56 -1.89
CA ARG A 128 3.06 6.23 -1.38
C ARG A 128 1.93 5.26 -1.68
N PHE A 129 2.17 3.97 -1.64
CA PHE A 129 1.08 3.00 -1.62
C PHE A 129 0.57 2.75 -0.19
N TYR A 130 -0.69 2.35 -0.09
CA TYR A 130 -1.39 2.14 1.17
C TYR A 130 -2.32 0.93 1.04
N LYS A 131 -2.17 -0.05 1.96
CA LYS A 131 -2.95 -1.30 2.00
C LYS A 131 -2.90 -2.10 0.68
N VAL A 132 -1.72 -2.20 0.08
CA VAL A 132 -1.49 -3.14 -1.02
C VAL A 132 -1.66 -4.56 -0.46
N PRO A 133 -2.51 -5.43 -1.06
CA PRO A 133 -2.70 -6.79 -0.57
C PRO A 133 -1.42 -7.59 -0.79
N LEU A 134 -0.70 -7.92 0.29
CA LEU A 134 0.48 -8.77 0.28
C LEU A 134 0.09 -10.18 0.69
N CYS A 135 0.53 -11.18 -0.06
CA CYS A 135 0.23 -12.58 0.23
C CYS A 135 0.71 -12.98 1.62
N ALA A 136 -0.11 -13.73 2.34
CA ALA A 136 0.19 -14.20 3.69
C ALA A 136 1.50 -14.97 3.73
N SER A 137 1.78 -15.81 2.74
CA SER A 137 3.03 -16.56 2.61
C SER A 137 4.27 -15.66 2.56
N ASP A 138 4.22 -14.52 1.86
CA ASP A 138 5.33 -13.55 1.82
C ASP A 138 5.55 -12.89 3.19
N CYS A 139 4.47 -12.44 3.84
CA CYS A 139 4.52 -11.86 5.19
C CYS A 139 5.07 -12.84 6.23
N ASP A 140 4.58 -14.09 6.20
CA ASP A 140 4.99 -15.13 7.13
C ASP A 140 6.47 -15.47 6.97
N ALA A 141 6.94 -15.60 5.73
CA ALA A 141 8.34 -15.84 5.42
C ALA A 141 9.23 -14.67 5.85
N TRP A 142 8.80 -13.42 5.58
CA TRP A 142 9.52 -12.22 5.98
C TRP A 142 9.62 -12.11 7.50
N PHE A 143 8.50 -12.21 8.22
CA PHE A 143 8.51 -12.16 9.69
C PHE A 143 9.33 -13.30 10.29
N LYS A 144 9.19 -14.53 9.77
CA LYS A 144 9.99 -15.69 10.20
C LYS A 144 11.50 -15.43 10.06
N ALA A 145 11.92 -14.78 8.98
CA ALA A 145 13.33 -14.45 8.76
C ALA A 145 13.84 -13.36 9.72
N CYS A 146 12.96 -12.45 10.16
CA CYS A 146 13.31 -11.27 10.97
C CYS A 146 13.06 -11.42 12.47
N LYS A 147 12.26 -12.38 12.90
CA LYS A 147 11.73 -12.43 14.28
C LYS A 147 12.78 -12.44 15.39
N GLU A 148 14.01 -12.87 15.14
CA GLU A 148 15.12 -12.87 16.11
C GLU A 148 16.08 -11.67 15.93
N ASP A 149 15.87 -10.86 14.90
CA ASP A 149 16.60 -9.60 14.70
C ASP A 149 16.03 -8.49 15.59
N PHE A 150 16.73 -7.36 15.72
CA PHE A 150 16.40 -6.30 16.66
C PHE A 150 15.84 -5.06 15.96
N THR A 151 14.82 -4.47 16.57
CA THR A 151 14.32 -3.13 16.24
C THR A 151 13.93 -2.37 17.51
N CYS A 152 13.93 -1.04 17.42
CA CYS A 152 13.47 -0.13 18.47
C CYS A 152 12.19 0.62 18.08
N ALA A 153 11.58 0.27 16.94
CA ALA A 153 10.44 0.96 16.38
C ALA A 153 9.40 -0.04 15.90
N TYR A 154 8.11 0.25 16.15
CA TYR A 154 6.97 -0.51 15.67
C TYR A 154 6.55 -0.04 14.28
N ASN A 155 6.37 1.27 14.10
CA ASN A 155 6.05 1.90 12.82
C ASN A 155 7.27 2.72 12.34
N TRP A 156 8.03 2.15 11.43
CA TRP A 156 9.33 2.72 11.05
C TRP A 156 9.25 4.14 10.46
N PRO A 157 8.28 4.50 9.60
CA PRO A 157 8.09 5.88 9.16
C PRO A 157 7.80 6.89 10.26
N ARG A 158 7.31 6.46 11.43
CA ARG A 158 6.85 7.34 12.51
C ARG A 158 7.70 7.28 13.77
N ASP A 159 8.22 6.10 14.11
CA ASP A 159 8.82 5.83 15.42
C ASP A 159 10.35 5.97 15.43
N PHE A 160 10.94 6.45 14.35
CA PHE A 160 12.34 6.86 14.30
C PHE A 160 12.50 8.38 14.35
N LYS A 161 13.61 8.83 14.93
CA LYS A 161 14.11 10.19 14.74
C LYS A 161 14.92 10.24 13.45
N PHE A 162 14.51 11.12 12.52
CA PHE A 162 15.20 11.31 11.25
C PHE A 162 16.06 12.58 11.25
N SER A 163 17.35 12.44 10.93
CA SER A 163 18.26 13.56 10.71
C SER A 163 19.00 13.38 9.39
N LYS A 164 18.79 14.28 8.42
CA LYS A 164 19.36 14.19 7.05
C LYS A 164 19.09 12.84 6.37
N GLY A 165 17.90 12.25 6.62
CA GLY A 165 17.51 10.92 6.13
C GLY A 165 17.95 9.76 7.02
N HIS A 166 18.97 9.93 7.86
CA HIS A 166 19.44 8.89 8.78
C HIS A 166 18.44 8.66 9.91
N ASN A 167 18.05 7.41 10.12
CA ASN A 167 17.13 7.00 11.18
C ASN A 167 17.90 6.57 12.43
N THR A 168 17.42 7.04 13.58
CA THR A 168 17.91 6.63 14.91
C THR A 168 16.73 6.30 15.82
N CYS A 169 16.95 5.41 16.78
CA CYS A 169 15.96 5.12 17.80
C CYS A 169 15.59 6.40 18.58
N LEU A 170 14.34 6.52 18.98
CA LEU A 170 13.91 7.58 19.88
C LEU A 170 14.62 7.46 21.22
N GLU A 171 14.77 8.59 21.93
CA GLU A 171 15.38 8.60 23.25
C GLU A 171 14.59 7.71 24.23
N GLY A 172 15.29 6.85 24.95
CA GLY A 172 14.67 5.87 25.86
C GLY A 172 14.09 4.61 25.17
N ALA A 173 14.02 4.55 23.83
CA ALA A 173 13.60 3.36 23.14
C ALA A 173 14.61 2.21 23.31
N LYS A 174 14.07 0.99 23.54
CA LYS A 174 14.88 -0.21 23.72
C LYS A 174 14.88 -1.02 22.43
N CYS A 175 16.07 -1.47 21.98
CA CYS A 175 16.17 -2.49 20.95
C CYS A 175 15.76 -3.85 21.53
N THR A 176 14.72 -4.43 20.98
CA THR A 176 14.23 -5.77 21.30
C THR A 176 13.97 -6.56 20.03
N THR A 177 13.76 -7.87 20.13
CA THR A 177 13.55 -8.69 18.93
C THR A 177 12.22 -8.37 18.26
N PHE A 178 12.14 -8.54 16.94
CA PHE A 178 10.89 -8.31 16.18
C PHE A 178 9.71 -9.09 16.78
N LYS A 179 9.92 -10.34 17.21
CA LYS A 179 8.87 -11.16 17.87
C LYS A 179 8.34 -10.58 19.19
N ASN A 180 9.10 -9.68 19.83
CA ASN A 180 8.66 -8.98 21.04
C ASN A 180 8.03 -7.61 20.75
N VAL A 181 8.23 -7.09 19.53
CA VAL A 181 7.61 -5.83 19.05
C VAL A 181 6.28 -6.11 18.36
N TYR A 182 6.23 -7.15 17.54
CA TYR A 182 5.05 -7.53 16.77
C TYR A 182 4.47 -8.84 17.28
N ARG A 183 3.14 -8.92 17.37
CA ARG A 183 2.41 -10.10 17.86
C ARG A 183 2.54 -11.30 16.95
N ASP A 184 2.49 -11.06 15.64
CA ASP A 184 2.51 -12.06 14.58
C ASP A 184 2.94 -11.43 13.24
N SER A 185 2.98 -12.21 12.17
CA SER A 185 3.35 -11.77 10.83
C SER A 185 2.39 -10.76 10.22
N ARG A 186 1.08 -10.85 10.52
CA ARG A 186 0.09 -9.86 10.10
C ARG A 186 0.38 -8.51 10.74
N ASP A 187 0.54 -8.50 12.06
CA ASP A 187 0.85 -7.29 12.83
C ASP A 187 2.15 -6.63 12.33
N PHE A 188 3.17 -7.43 12.03
CA PHE A 188 4.42 -6.96 11.45
C PHE A 188 4.22 -6.32 10.06
N CYS A 189 3.66 -7.07 9.11
CA CYS A 189 3.49 -6.59 7.73
C CYS A 189 2.65 -5.32 7.64
N GLU A 190 1.53 -5.28 8.37
CA GLU A 190 0.63 -4.13 8.29
C GLU A 190 1.21 -2.88 8.94
N ASN A 191 2.12 -3.01 9.91
CA ASN A 191 2.55 -1.86 10.71
C ASN A 191 4.00 -1.42 10.49
N VAL A 192 4.90 -2.28 10.06
CA VAL A 192 6.32 -1.91 9.87
C VAL A 192 6.50 -0.70 8.94
N TRP A 193 5.71 -0.62 7.87
CA TRP A 193 5.71 0.46 6.88
C TRP A 193 4.42 1.30 6.87
N ASP A 194 3.83 1.59 8.04
CA ASP A 194 2.70 2.51 8.18
C ASP A 194 1.50 2.11 7.32
N GLN A 195 1.08 0.85 7.41
CA GLN A 195 -0.02 0.28 6.64
C GLN A 195 0.17 0.36 5.11
N SER A 196 1.40 0.31 4.63
CA SER A 196 1.65 0.14 3.19
C SER A 196 1.09 -1.21 2.71
N TRP A 197 1.18 -2.24 3.53
CA TRP A 197 0.70 -3.58 3.24
C TRP A 197 -0.61 -3.91 3.96
N LEU A 198 -1.40 -4.77 3.34
CA LEU A 198 -2.54 -5.47 3.92
C LEU A 198 -2.25 -6.97 3.85
N TYR A 199 -2.16 -7.64 4.99
CA TYR A 199 -1.98 -9.10 5.06
C TYR A 199 -3.19 -9.81 4.46
N THR A 200 -3.00 -10.51 3.34
CA THR A 200 -4.06 -11.10 2.54
C THR A 200 -3.85 -12.61 2.42
N PRO A 201 -4.86 -13.46 2.72
CA PRO A 201 -4.75 -14.90 2.52
C PRO A 201 -4.37 -15.25 1.08
N ASP A 202 -3.50 -16.26 0.87
CA ASP A 202 -3.07 -16.69 -0.47
C ASP A 202 -4.21 -17.25 -1.34
N THR A 203 -5.37 -17.49 -0.76
CA THR A 203 -6.61 -17.86 -1.46
C THR A 203 -7.34 -16.68 -2.11
N GLU A 204 -6.92 -15.45 -1.79
CA GLU A 204 -7.43 -14.22 -2.34
C GLU A 204 -6.38 -13.58 -3.27
N PRO A 205 -6.78 -12.74 -4.23
CA PRO A 205 -5.83 -12.01 -5.07
C PRO A 205 -4.90 -11.13 -4.23
N CYS A 206 -3.60 -11.49 -4.21
CA CYS A 206 -2.58 -10.82 -3.43
C CYS A 206 -1.27 -10.68 -4.22
N MET A 207 -0.47 -9.67 -3.90
CA MET A 207 0.81 -9.38 -4.54
C MET A 207 1.97 -10.10 -3.86
N HIS A 208 3.02 -10.35 -4.62
CA HIS A 208 4.28 -10.91 -4.15
C HIS A 208 5.39 -9.86 -4.18
N ILE A 209 6.19 -9.80 -3.11
CA ILE A 209 7.39 -8.94 -3.03
C ILE A 209 8.59 -9.52 -3.78
N GLN A 210 8.48 -10.78 -4.23
CA GLN A 210 9.47 -11.47 -5.04
C GLN A 210 8.76 -12.51 -5.91
N PHE A 211 9.19 -12.66 -7.16
CA PHE A 211 8.61 -13.60 -8.10
C PHE A 211 9.64 -14.07 -9.14
N ASP A 212 9.33 -15.16 -9.85
CA ASP A 212 10.10 -15.60 -11.00
C ASP A 212 9.67 -14.82 -12.26
N ALA A 213 10.57 -13.99 -12.78
CA ALA A 213 10.32 -13.16 -13.94
C ALA A 213 10.06 -13.95 -15.23
N SER A 214 10.45 -15.24 -15.31
CA SER A 214 10.24 -16.07 -16.50
C SER A 214 8.77 -16.28 -16.83
N ALA A 215 7.89 -16.22 -15.81
CA ALA A 215 6.44 -16.30 -15.95
C ALA A 215 5.75 -14.92 -16.07
N GLY A 216 6.53 -13.82 -16.12
CA GLY A 216 6.04 -12.45 -16.06
C GLY A 216 5.73 -11.99 -14.63
N ASN A 217 5.33 -10.71 -14.50
CA ASN A 217 4.98 -10.13 -13.20
C ASN A 217 3.55 -10.53 -12.78
N PRO A 218 3.37 -11.38 -11.73
CA PRO A 218 2.07 -11.84 -11.28
C PRO A 218 1.21 -10.71 -10.68
N ASN A 219 1.84 -9.64 -10.18
CA ASN A 219 1.17 -8.52 -9.54
C ASN A 219 0.26 -7.74 -10.49
N ARG A 220 0.53 -7.81 -11.80
CA ARG A 220 -0.35 -7.23 -12.82
C ARG A 220 -1.77 -7.79 -12.76
N ALA A 221 -1.92 -9.12 -12.68
CA ALA A 221 -3.23 -9.77 -12.62
C ALA A 221 -4.00 -9.38 -11.34
N VAL A 222 -3.28 -9.22 -10.23
CA VAL A 222 -3.85 -8.73 -8.97
C VAL A 222 -4.38 -7.31 -9.12
N ALA A 223 -3.57 -6.41 -9.67
CA ALA A 223 -4.00 -5.03 -9.92
C ALA A 223 -5.22 -4.97 -10.85
N GLU A 224 -5.23 -5.74 -11.94
CA GLU A 224 -6.36 -5.82 -12.86
C GLU A 224 -7.64 -6.29 -12.17
N HIS A 225 -7.55 -7.26 -11.26
CA HIS A 225 -8.68 -7.75 -10.48
C HIS A 225 -9.32 -6.62 -9.66
N TYR A 226 -8.55 -5.92 -8.82
CA TYR A 226 -9.07 -4.86 -7.94
C TYR A 226 -9.58 -3.63 -8.71
N ILE A 227 -8.89 -3.23 -9.77
CA ILE A 227 -9.34 -2.15 -10.66
C ILE A 227 -10.69 -2.50 -11.29
N ASN A 228 -10.83 -3.72 -11.83
CA ASN A 228 -12.07 -4.15 -12.46
C ASN A 228 -13.23 -4.21 -11.45
N LEU A 229 -13.00 -4.64 -10.21
CA LEU A 229 -14.01 -4.62 -9.13
C LEU A 229 -14.46 -3.20 -8.81
N SER A 230 -13.52 -2.26 -8.68
CA SER A 230 -13.81 -0.85 -8.41
C SER A 230 -14.64 -0.20 -9.51
N LEU A 231 -14.26 -0.41 -10.77
CA LEU A 231 -14.99 0.14 -11.93
C LEU A 231 -16.41 -0.42 -12.03
N ARG A 232 -16.61 -1.71 -11.77
CA ARG A 232 -17.96 -2.33 -11.72
C ARG A 232 -18.79 -1.81 -10.55
N GLY A 233 -18.20 -1.67 -9.35
CA GLY A 233 -18.85 -1.13 -8.16
C GLY A 233 -19.29 0.33 -8.35
N GLY A 234 -18.48 1.15 -8.98
CA GLY A 234 -18.79 2.54 -9.32
C GLY A 234 -19.97 2.65 -10.30
N GLN A 235 -20.03 1.80 -11.31
CA GLN A 235 -21.16 1.75 -12.26
C GLN A 235 -22.47 1.34 -11.58
N SER A 236 -22.45 0.35 -10.68
CA SER A 236 -23.63 -0.07 -9.93
C SER A 236 -24.15 1.05 -9.03
N SER A 237 -23.28 1.74 -8.32
CA SER A 237 -23.66 2.86 -7.43
C SER A 237 -24.26 4.03 -8.21
N ALA A 238 -23.69 4.39 -9.36
CA ALA A 238 -24.22 5.44 -10.23
C ALA A 238 -25.61 5.07 -10.78
N PHE A 239 -25.82 3.81 -11.14
CA PHE A 239 -27.11 3.31 -11.63
C PHE A 239 -28.20 3.33 -10.55
N PHE A 240 -27.87 2.97 -9.31
CA PHE A 240 -28.81 3.05 -8.18
C PHE A 240 -29.17 4.49 -7.84
N ILE A 241 -28.20 5.41 -7.76
CA ILE A 241 -28.44 6.83 -7.49
C ILE A 241 -29.32 7.45 -8.59
N SER A 242 -29.06 7.15 -9.86
CA SER A 242 -29.86 7.64 -10.97
C SER A 242 -31.33 7.17 -10.89
N LYS A 243 -31.59 5.90 -10.53
CA LYS A 243 -32.96 5.38 -10.33
C LYS A 243 -33.69 6.06 -9.17
N TRP A 244 -33.01 6.30 -8.05
CA TRP A 244 -33.63 6.97 -6.89
C TRP A 244 -33.92 8.44 -7.16
N VAL A 245 -33.06 9.15 -7.87
CA VAL A 245 -33.30 10.54 -8.27
C VAL A 245 -34.48 10.65 -9.22
N LEU A 246 -34.62 9.73 -10.18
CA LEU A 246 -35.79 9.66 -11.08
C LEU A 246 -37.06 9.33 -10.33
N LEU A 247 -37.05 8.40 -9.38
CA LEU A 247 -38.23 8.05 -8.55
C LEU A 247 -38.68 9.22 -7.67
N LEU A 248 -37.74 9.92 -7.03
CA LEU A 248 -38.04 11.11 -6.21
C LEU A 248 -38.56 12.26 -7.07
N GLY A 249 -38.05 12.47 -8.29
CA GLY A 249 -38.55 13.44 -9.24
C GLY A 249 -39.98 13.17 -9.70
N LEU A 250 -40.33 11.90 -9.94
CA LEU A 250 -41.69 11.48 -10.31
C LEU A 250 -42.67 11.64 -9.14
N LEU A 251 -42.26 11.34 -7.91
CA LEU A 251 -43.11 11.51 -6.72
C LEU A 251 -43.35 12.99 -6.40
N SER A 252 -42.39 13.87 -6.57
CA SER A 252 -42.54 15.32 -6.39
C SER A 252 -43.47 15.93 -7.47
N GLY A 253 -43.38 15.46 -8.72
CA GLY A 253 -44.27 15.88 -9.79
C GLY A 253 -45.76 15.50 -9.55
N LEU A 254 -46.03 14.32 -8.97
CA LEU A 254 -47.37 13.86 -8.61
C LEU A 254 -47.98 14.64 -7.43
N VAL A 255 -47.16 15.08 -6.49
CA VAL A 255 -47.64 15.93 -5.36
C VAL A 255 -48.00 17.35 -5.84
N TRP A 256 -47.25 17.91 -6.81
CA TRP A 256 -47.56 19.22 -7.37
C TRP A 256 -48.83 19.21 -8.22
N SER A 257 -49.08 18.18 -8.98
CA SER A 257 -50.29 18.03 -9.79
C SER A 257 -51.57 17.87 -8.96
N ARG A 258 -51.54 17.40 -7.72
CA ARG A 258 -52.68 17.29 -6.81
C ARG A 258 -53.04 18.60 -6.11
N ASN A 259 -52.10 19.54 -5.93
CA ASN A 259 -52.36 20.82 -5.28
C ASN A 259 -52.82 21.92 -6.23
N SER A 260 -52.88 21.68 -7.52
CA SER A 260 -53.40 22.65 -8.53
C SER A 260 -54.86 22.39 -8.91
N LEU A 261 -55.55 21.50 -8.22
CA LEU A 261 -56.98 21.15 -8.44
C LEU A 261 -57.85 21.39 -7.19
N GLN A 262 -57.48 22.31 -6.29
CA GLN A 262 -58.33 22.84 -5.23
C GLN A 262 -58.43 24.35 -5.34
#